data_c052a6c4b60917d5efbd072db714a73a
#
_entry.id   c052a6c4b60917d5efbd072db714a73a
#
_cell.length_a   1.000
_cell.length_b   1.000
_cell.length_c   1.000
_cell.angle_alpha   90.00
_cell.angle_beta   90.00
_cell.angle_gamma   90.00
#
_symmetry.space_group_name_H-M   'P 1'
#
loop_
_entity.id
_entity.type
_entity.pdbx_description
1 polymer ?
#
loop_
_entity_poly.entity_id
_entity_poly.type
_entity_poly.pdbx_seq_one_letter_code
_entity_poly.pdbx_strand_id
1 'polypeptide(L)'
;ANYNSYIPKSDGMLGAIMSISLSLFGYIYVLTRASFHYQSQNLIELGKNLGFSKKKSFFKIILPSARPAIVAGLSLVAMETLSDFGSVSFFGVSTLTTGIYNAWISFDDLVLANRLSFYLLIFILGLFILENFSRKKAQYHTSVKSGFKKKMPIDLVGKKSFLAFSFCSLVFFISFLFPVLQMLY
;
A
#
# COMPACT_ATOMS: atom_id res chain seq x y z
N ALA A 1 24.12 10.53 29.80
CA ALA A 1 24.47 9.17 29.45
C ALA A 1 24.32 9.04 27.93
N ASN A 2 25.46 8.88 27.24
CA ASN A 2 25.52 8.68 25.78
C ASN A 2 24.89 7.35 25.44
N TYR A 3 23.62 7.32 25.03
CA TYR A 3 23.01 6.16 24.39
C TYR A 3 23.30 6.19 22.91
N ASN A 4 24.39 5.58 22.60
CA ASN A 4 24.82 4.79 21.45
C ASN A 4 24.25 5.05 20.06
N SER A 5 25.09 5.65 19.30
CA SER A 5 25.32 5.73 17.86
C SER A 5 25.45 4.41 17.08
N TYR A 6 24.84 3.31 17.50
CA TYR A 6 24.86 2.04 16.72
C TYR A 6 23.58 1.79 15.92
N ILE A 7 22.53 2.55 16.18
CA ILE A 7 21.34 2.52 15.34
C ILE A 7 21.38 3.80 14.50
N PRO A 8 21.38 3.71 13.17
CA PRO A 8 21.28 4.91 12.37
C PRO A 8 20.02 5.66 12.81
N LYS A 9 20.20 6.89 13.27
CA LYS A 9 19.07 7.79 13.55
C LYS A 9 18.34 7.97 12.24
N SER A 10 17.28 7.19 12.05
CA SER A 10 16.36 7.34 10.93
C SER A 10 15.40 8.50 11.19
N ASP A 11 15.92 9.57 11.82
CA ASP A 11 15.16 10.78 12.09
C ASP A 11 14.86 11.49 10.76
N GLY A 12 13.70 12.14 10.69
CA GLY A 12 13.33 12.94 9.54
C GLY A 12 12.53 12.20 8.47
N MET A 13 12.47 12.82 7.30
CA MET A 13 11.57 12.41 6.20
C MET A 13 11.83 10.99 5.69
N LEU A 14 13.10 10.56 5.62
CA LEU A 14 13.45 9.20 5.16
C LEU A 14 12.93 8.12 6.12
N GLY A 15 13.07 8.34 7.44
CA GLY A 15 12.55 7.43 8.45
C GLY A 15 11.02 7.32 8.38
N ALA A 16 10.33 8.45 8.25
CA ALA A 16 8.88 8.48 8.09
C ALA A 16 8.43 7.71 6.82
N ILE A 17 9.05 7.96 5.67
CA ILE A 17 8.73 7.28 4.41
C ILE A 17 8.93 5.77 4.55
N MET A 18 10.05 5.31 5.09
CA MET A 18 10.33 3.89 5.26
C MET A 18 9.33 3.23 6.20
N SER A 19 9.06 3.84 7.35
CA SER A 19 8.12 3.31 8.35
C SER A 19 6.70 3.20 7.80
N ILE A 20 6.17 4.28 7.23
CA ILE A 20 4.83 4.32 6.66
C ILE A 20 4.70 3.35 5.47
N SER A 21 5.70 3.31 4.58
CA SER A 21 5.69 2.39 3.43
C SER A 21 5.68 0.93 3.86
N LEU A 22 6.50 0.56 4.85
CA LEU A 22 6.55 -0.81 5.38
C LEU A 22 5.28 -1.19 6.15
N SER A 23 4.62 -0.24 6.78
CA SER A 23 3.37 -0.47 7.50
C SER A 23 2.18 -0.63 6.55
N LEU A 24 2.10 0.22 5.52
CA LEU A 24 0.91 0.30 4.65
C LEU A 24 0.99 -0.54 3.36
N PHE A 25 2.14 -1.17 3.04
CA PHE A 25 2.26 -1.99 1.81
C PHE A 25 1.22 -3.12 1.75
N GLY A 26 0.79 -3.61 2.91
CA GLY A 26 -0.19 -4.69 3.04
C GLY A 26 -1.51 -4.37 2.34
N TYR A 27 -1.97 -3.13 2.35
CA TYR A 27 -3.19 -2.71 1.66
C TYR A 27 -3.11 -2.95 0.15
N ILE A 28 -2.02 -2.49 -0.47
CA ILE A 28 -1.79 -2.68 -1.92
C ILE A 28 -1.64 -4.17 -2.23
N TYR A 29 -0.89 -4.91 -1.41
CA TYR A 29 -0.66 -6.34 -1.59
C TYR A 29 -1.97 -7.13 -1.57
N VAL A 30 -2.82 -6.93 -0.56
CA VAL A 30 -4.06 -7.70 -0.40
C VAL A 30 -5.01 -7.43 -1.57
N LEU A 31 -5.22 -6.18 -1.95
CA LEU A 31 -6.12 -5.81 -3.04
C LEU A 31 -5.62 -6.31 -4.40
N THR A 32 -4.32 -6.17 -4.65
CA THR A 32 -3.70 -6.64 -5.89
C THR A 32 -3.71 -8.17 -5.97
N ARG A 33 -3.41 -8.86 -4.86
CA ARG A 33 -3.49 -10.32 -4.77
C ARG A 33 -4.90 -10.83 -5.02
N ALA A 34 -5.91 -10.21 -4.42
CA ALA A 34 -7.30 -10.55 -4.67
C ALA A 34 -7.66 -10.41 -6.14
N SER A 35 -7.29 -9.30 -6.78
CA SER A 35 -7.52 -9.07 -8.20
C SER A 35 -6.85 -10.15 -9.07
N PHE A 36 -5.60 -10.49 -8.81
CA PHE A 36 -4.91 -11.56 -9.53
C PHE A 36 -5.56 -12.92 -9.31
N HIS A 37 -6.03 -13.21 -8.11
CA HIS A 37 -6.68 -14.48 -7.80
C HIS A 37 -7.96 -14.69 -8.61
N TYR A 38 -8.78 -13.66 -8.77
CA TYR A 38 -10.04 -13.76 -9.50
C TYR A 38 -9.90 -13.77 -11.02
N GLN A 39 -8.86 -13.12 -11.56
CA GLN A 39 -8.75 -12.88 -13.01
C GLN A 39 -7.71 -13.76 -13.71
N SER A 40 -6.75 -14.35 -12.99
CA SER A 40 -5.50 -14.83 -13.59
C SER A 40 -5.63 -16.00 -14.58
N GLN A 41 -6.57 -16.94 -14.38
CA GLN A 41 -6.63 -18.13 -15.24
C GLN A 41 -7.10 -17.81 -16.65
N ASN A 42 -8.21 -17.09 -16.77
CA ASN A 42 -8.76 -16.73 -18.09
C ASN A 42 -7.79 -15.83 -18.86
N LEU A 43 -7.07 -14.95 -18.16
CA LEU A 43 -6.11 -14.04 -18.78
C LEU A 43 -4.81 -14.76 -19.20
N ILE A 44 -4.39 -15.80 -18.47
CA ILE A 44 -3.25 -16.64 -18.87
C ILE A 44 -3.60 -17.47 -20.10
N GLU A 45 -4.80 -18.06 -20.14
CA GLU A 45 -5.29 -18.82 -21.31
C GLU A 45 -5.43 -17.91 -22.54
N LEU A 46 -5.99 -16.70 -22.36
CA LEU A 46 -6.06 -15.70 -23.41
C LEU A 46 -4.66 -15.36 -23.96
N GLY A 47 -3.68 -15.15 -23.07
CA GLY A 47 -2.32 -14.87 -23.48
C GLY A 47 -1.67 -16.00 -24.27
N LYS A 48 -1.95 -17.26 -23.91
CA LYS A 48 -1.47 -18.43 -24.64
C LYS A 48 -2.12 -18.52 -26.03
N ASN A 49 -3.43 -18.29 -26.12
CA ASN A 49 -4.15 -18.30 -27.41
C ASN A 49 -3.67 -17.20 -28.37
N LEU A 50 -3.17 -16.09 -27.82
CA LEU A 50 -2.54 -15.01 -28.59
C LEU A 50 -1.05 -15.25 -28.90
N GLY A 51 -0.51 -16.42 -28.55
CA GLY A 51 0.90 -16.77 -28.79
C GLY A 51 1.89 -15.98 -27.93
N PHE A 52 1.46 -15.38 -26.81
CA PHE A 52 2.34 -14.61 -25.96
C PHE A 52 3.13 -15.52 -24.99
N SER A 53 4.40 -15.21 -24.80
CA SER A 53 5.21 -15.81 -23.73
C SER A 53 4.65 -15.43 -22.35
N LYS A 54 4.94 -16.21 -21.31
CA LYS A 54 4.45 -15.97 -19.94
C LYS A 54 4.77 -14.55 -19.43
N LYS A 55 5.97 -14.05 -19.68
CA LYS A 55 6.38 -12.68 -19.32
C LYS A 55 5.57 -11.62 -20.07
N LYS A 56 5.42 -11.79 -21.39
CA LYS A 56 4.67 -10.86 -22.24
C LYS A 56 3.18 -10.82 -21.88
N SER A 57 2.60 -11.97 -21.55
CA SER A 57 1.22 -12.08 -21.07
C SER A 57 1.04 -11.36 -19.73
N PHE A 58 1.98 -11.50 -18.81
CA PHE A 58 1.93 -10.81 -17.53
C PHE A 58 1.90 -9.29 -17.70
N PHE A 59 2.87 -8.71 -18.42
CA PHE A 59 2.96 -7.26 -18.56
C PHE A 59 1.91 -6.64 -19.48
N LYS A 60 1.46 -7.36 -20.52
CA LYS A 60 0.50 -6.81 -21.51
C LYS A 60 -0.96 -7.07 -21.19
N ILE A 61 -1.27 -8.12 -20.42
CA ILE A 61 -2.65 -8.52 -20.15
C ILE A 61 -2.95 -8.51 -18.66
N ILE A 62 -2.19 -9.27 -17.86
CA ILE A 62 -2.53 -9.49 -16.44
C ILE A 62 -2.33 -8.22 -15.61
N LEU A 63 -1.19 -7.58 -15.73
CA LEU A 63 -0.87 -6.37 -14.96
C LEU A 63 -1.78 -5.18 -15.30
N PRO A 64 -2.08 -4.86 -16.59
CA PRO A 64 -3.07 -3.85 -16.92
C PRO A 64 -4.47 -4.14 -16.40
N SER A 65 -4.87 -5.40 -16.36
CA SER A 65 -6.17 -5.82 -15.83
C SER A 65 -6.25 -5.63 -14.31
N ALA A 66 -5.13 -5.68 -13.58
CA ALA A 66 -5.07 -5.44 -12.15
C ALA A 66 -4.93 -3.95 -11.77
N ARG A 67 -4.74 -3.03 -12.74
CA ARG A 67 -4.59 -1.59 -12.47
C ARG A 67 -5.66 -1.02 -11.54
N PRO A 68 -6.96 -1.34 -11.69
CA PRO A 68 -7.98 -0.79 -10.79
C PRO A 68 -7.78 -1.17 -9.34
N ALA A 69 -7.33 -2.41 -9.08
CA ALA A 69 -7.06 -2.88 -7.72
C ALA A 69 -5.79 -2.23 -7.14
N ILE A 70 -4.78 -2.00 -7.98
CA ILE A 70 -3.55 -1.29 -7.58
C ILE A 70 -3.87 0.16 -7.25
N VAL A 71 -4.65 0.84 -8.11
CA VAL A 71 -5.08 2.23 -7.86
C VAL A 71 -5.90 2.33 -6.58
N ALA A 72 -6.83 1.40 -6.35
CA ALA A 72 -7.61 1.36 -5.11
C ALA A 72 -6.71 1.18 -3.87
N GLY A 73 -5.72 0.30 -3.93
CA GLY A 73 -4.74 0.12 -2.85
C GLY A 73 -3.90 1.36 -2.61
N LEU A 74 -3.43 2.01 -3.66
CA LEU A 74 -2.67 3.26 -3.58
C LEU A 74 -3.50 4.42 -3.00
N SER A 75 -4.76 4.55 -3.41
CA SER A 75 -5.66 5.57 -2.88
C SER A 75 -5.90 5.38 -1.37
N LEU A 76 -6.08 4.12 -0.95
CA LEU A 76 -6.25 3.80 0.46
C LEU A 76 -5.00 4.17 1.27
N VAL A 77 -3.82 3.80 0.78
CA VAL A 77 -2.54 4.17 1.40
C VAL A 77 -2.36 5.69 1.43
N ALA A 78 -2.72 6.39 0.36
CA ALA A 78 -2.62 7.84 0.31
C ALA A 78 -3.54 8.51 1.34
N MET A 79 -4.78 8.05 1.48
CA MET A 79 -5.72 8.56 2.49
C MET A 79 -5.21 8.32 3.92
N GLU A 80 -4.70 7.13 4.20
CA GLU A 80 -4.14 6.76 5.50
C GLU A 80 -2.90 7.61 5.82
N THR A 81 -1.97 7.74 4.87
CA THR A 81 -0.75 8.56 5.03
C THR A 81 -1.07 10.04 5.25
N LEU A 82 -2.09 10.58 4.56
CA LEU A 82 -2.52 11.97 4.72
C LEU A 82 -3.17 12.24 6.08
N SER A 83 -3.77 11.23 6.68
CA SER A 83 -4.42 11.31 8.00
C SER A 83 -3.46 10.97 9.15
N ASP A 84 -2.26 10.45 8.84
CA ASP A 84 -1.30 10.05 9.86
C ASP A 84 -0.70 11.29 10.55
N PHE A 85 -0.89 11.33 11.85
CA PHE A 85 -0.26 12.30 12.74
C PHE A 85 0.88 11.67 13.54
N GLY A 86 0.69 10.43 14.00
CA GLY A 86 1.57 9.77 14.95
C GLY A 86 2.97 9.53 14.39
N SER A 87 3.04 8.86 13.22
CA SER A 87 4.33 8.53 12.62
C SER A 87 5.09 9.79 12.18
N VAL A 88 4.40 10.73 11.50
CA VAL A 88 5.06 11.95 11.03
C VAL A 88 5.54 12.84 12.17
N SER A 89 4.78 12.91 13.27
CA SER A 89 5.17 13.66 14.47
C SER A 89 6.38 13.02 15.16
N PHE A 90 6.40 11.69 15.25
CA PHE A 90 7.53 10.94 15.84
C PHE A 90 8.84 11.20 15.08
N PHE A 91 8.80 11.23 13.76
CA PHE A 91 9.97 11.50 12.92
C PHE A 91 10.26 13.00 12.73
N GLY A 92 9.52 13.90 13.39
CA GLY A 92 9.70 15.34 13.30
C GLY A 92 9.40 15.92 11.90
N VAL A 93 8.52 15.28 11.11
CA VAL A 93 8.16 15.74 9.78
C VAL A 93 6.95 16.66 9.85
N SER A 94 7.08 17.87 9.33
CA SER A 94 5.98 18.84 9.25
C SER A 94 5.04 18.48 8.10
N THR A 95 3.83 18.08 8.45
CA THR A 95 2.73 17.77 7.54
C THR A 95 1.51 18.63 7.84
N LEU A 96 0.45 18.49 7.04
CA LEU A 96 -0.79 19.21 7.29
C LEU A 96 -1.42 18.80 8.64
N THR A 97 -1.35 17.51 8.99
CA THR A 97 -1.86 17.00 10.28
C THR A 97 -1.09 17.55 11.46
N THR A 98 0.24 17.62 11.40
CA THR A 98 1.05 18.24 12.44
C THR A 98 0.80 19.76 12.51
N GLY A 99 0.55 20.40 11.38
CA GLY A 99 0.15 21.82 11.30
C GLY A 99 -1.19 22.09 12.00
N ILE A 100 -2.18 21.21 11.79
CA ILE A 100 -3.49 21.30 12.48
C ILE A 100 -3.31 21.17 13.99
N TYR A 101 -2.54 20.17 14.42
CA TYR A 101 -2.26 19.94 15.84
C TYR A 101 -1.56 21.16 16.49
N ASN A 102 -0.53 21.70 15.85
CA ASN A 102 0.19 22.87 16.35
C ASN A 102 -0.69 24.12 16.40
N ALA A 103 -1.55 24.34 15.38
CA ALA A 103 -2.49 25.44 15.38
C ALA A 103 -3.46 25.35 16.57
N TRP A 104 -3.97 24.15 16.85
CA TRP A 104 -4.91 23.94 17.94
C TRP A 104 -4.24 23.99 19.32
N ILE A 105 -3.17 23.23 19.53
CA ILE A 105 -2.59 23.04 20.89
C ILE A 105 -1.50 24.07 21.19
N SER A 106 -0.64 24.40 20.21
CA SER A 106 0.51 25.27 20.48
C SER A 106 0.18 26.75 20.33
N PHE A 107 -0.71 27.10 19.37
CA PHE A 107 -1.07 28.49 19.09
C PHE A 107 -2.43 28.89 19.66
N ASP A 108 -3.22 27.92 20.17
CA ASP A 108 -4.59 28.12 20.67
C ASP A 108 -5.52 28.81 19.64
N ASP A 109 -5.23 28.60 18.35
CA ASP A 109 -6.00 29.17 17.23
C ASP A 109 -6.88 28.10 16.58
N LEU A 110 -8.08 27.96 17.11
CA LEU A 110 -9.11 27.05 16.60
C LEU A 110 -9.57 27.42 15.17
N VAL A 111 -9.51 28.70 14.82
CA VAL A 111 -9.96 29.15 13.51
C VAL A 111 -8.95 28.69 12.43
N LEU A 112 -7.65 28.82 12.70
CA LEU A 112 -6.59 28.32 11.83
C LEU A 112 -6.63 26.79 11.74
N ALA A 113 -6.79 26.10 12.88
CA ALA A 113 -6.90 24.65 12.90
C ALA A 113 -8.05 24.12 12.05
N ASN A 114 -9.24 24.75 12.17
CA ASN A 114 -10.41 24.39 11.36
C ASN A 114 -10.20 24.65 9.87
N ARG A 115 -9.57 25.76 9.48
CA ARG A 115 -9.24 26.04 8.07
C ARG A 115 -8.31 24.99 7.49
N LEU A 116 -7.25 24.62 8.20
CA LEU A 116 -6.30 23.58 7.77
C LEU A 116 -6.98 22.21 7.67
N SER A 117 -7.83 21.86 8.62
CA SER A 117 -8.63 20.62 8.60
C SER A 117 -9.57 20.57 7.40
N PHE A 118 -10.17 21.70 7.05
CA PHE A 118 -11.04 21.78 5.86
C PHE A 118 -10.26 21.55 4.56
N TYR A 119 -9.06 22.11 4.43
CA TYR A 119 -8.20 21.83 3.26
C TYR A 119 -7.80 20.36 3.19
N LEU A 120 -7.45 19.74 4.32
CA LEU A 120 -7.14 18.31 4.38
C LEU A 120 -8.35 17.47 3.95
N LEU A 121 -9.55 17.81 4.45
CA LEU A 121 -10.80 17.14 4.07
C LEU A 121 -11.06 17.22 2.57
N ILE A 122 -10.94 18.40 1.96
CA ILE A 122 -11.11 18.59 0.51
C ILE A 122 -10.13 17.71 -0.27
N PHE A 123 -8.87 17.65 0.17
CA PHE A 123 -7.85 16.86 -0.49
C PHE A 123 -8.16 15.36 -0.44
N ILE A 124 -8.55 14.85 0.73
CA ILE A 124 -8.96 13.44 0.93
C ILE A 124 -10.22 13.12 0.11
N LEU A 125 -11.23 13.99 0.11
CA LEU A 125 -12.42 13.83 -0.72
C LEU A 125 -12.08 13.83 -2.21
N GLY A 126 -11.15 14.68 -2.66
CA GLY A 126 -10.66 14.69 -4.03
C GLY A 126 -10.04 13.36 -4.43
N LEU A 127 -9.20 12.77 -3.58
CA LEU A 127 -8.62 11.44 -3.81
C LEU A 127 -9.71 10.36 -3.86
N PHE A 128 -10.67 10.39 -2.95
CA PHE A 128 -11.79 9.44 -2.93
C PHE A 128 -12.63 9.51 -4.20
N ILE A 129 -12.92 10.71 -4.68
CA ILE A 129 -13.67 10.92 -5.92
C ILE A 129 -12.87 10.40 -7.12
N LEU A 130 -11.57 10.71 -7.20
CA LEU A 130 -10.68 10.21 -8.24
C LEU A 130 -10.63 8.68 -8.28
N GLU A 131 -10.52 8.03 -7.11
CA GLU A 131 -10.58 6.58 -7.00
C GLU A 131 -11.90 6.04 -7.53
N ASN A 132 -13.02 6.61 -7.12
CA ASN A 132 -14.35 6.14 -7.51
C ASN A 132 -14.58 6.26 -9.03
N PHE A 133 -14.11 7.33 -9.66
CA PHE A 133 -14.14 7.45 -11.12
C PHE A 133 -13.25 6.42 -11.81
N SER A 134 -12.07 6.15 -11.27
CA SER A 134 -11.16 5.14 -11.80
C SER A 134 -11.76 3.73 -11.73
N ARG A 135 -12.44 3.40 -10.63
CA ARG A 135 -13.15 2.12 -10.45
C ARG A 135 -14.31 1.93 -11.40
N LYS A 136 -15.15 2.95 -11.59
CA LYS A 136 -16.30 2.86 -12.51
C LYS A 136 -15.86 2.53 -13.93
N LYS A 137 -14.78 3.13 -14.40
CA LYS A 137 -14.24 2.87 -15.75
C LYS A 137 -13.74 1.43 -15.93
N ALA A 138 -13.30 0.78 -14.83
CA ALA A 138 -12.78 -0.58 -14.86
C ALA A 138 -13.86 -1.67 -14.77
N GLN A 139 -14.99 -1.39 -14.14
CA GLN A 139 -16.08 -2.36 -13.97
C GLN A 139 -16.78 -2.71 -15.29
N TYR A 140 -16.73 -1.86 -16.30
CA TYR A 140 -17.32 -2.13 -17.61
C TYR A 140 -16.67 -3.28 -18.38
N HIS A 141 -15.45 -3.69 -18.00
CA HIS A 141 -14.71 -4.76 -18.67
C HIS A 141 -14.78 -6.13 -17.98
N THR A 142 -15.39 -6.23 -16.80
CA THR A 142 -15.36 -7.46 -15.98
C THR A 142 -16.66 -8.25 -15.98
N SER A 143 -17.63 -7.94 -16.84
CA SER A 143 -18.89 -8.67 -16.95
C SER A 143 -18.77 -9.98 -17.74
N VAL A 144 -17.74 -10.75 -17.53
CA VAL A 144 -17.70 -12.14 -17.97
C VAL A 144 -18.05 -13.02 -16.79
N LYS A 145 -19.25 -13.60 -16.79
CA LYS A 145 -19.66 -14.74 -15.96
C LYS A 145 -18.71 -15.92 -16.26
N SER A 146 -17.50 -15.89 -15.76
CA SER A 146 -16.63 -17.05 -15.80
C SER A 146 -16.91 -17.91 -14.58
N GLY A 147 -17.43 -19.11 -14.83
CA GLY A 147 -17.62 -20.11 -13.79
C GLY A 147 -16.33 -20.28 -12.99
N PHE A 148 -16.48 -20.31 -11.68
CA PHE A 148 -15.38 -20.48 -10.72
C PHE A 148 -14.67 -21.82 -10.97
N LYS A 149 -13.68 -21.88 -11.83
CA LYS A 149 -12.73 -22.99 -11.82
C LYS A 149 -11.83 -22.82 -10.61
N LYS A 150 -12.04 -23.66 -9.61
CA LYS A 150 -11.22 -23.73 -8.39
C LYS A 150 -9.76 -23.89 -8.81
N LYS A 151 -8.95 -22.90 -8.53
CA LYS A 151 -7.52 -22.89 -8.84
C LYS A 151 -6.84 -23.96 -7.98
N MET A 152 -6.20 -24.95 -8.59
CA MET A 152 -5.30 -25.82 -7.84
C MET A 152 -4.09 -25.01 -7.38
N PRO A 153 -3.75 -25.05 -6.09
CA PRO A 153 -2.53 -24.40 -5.63
C PRO A 153 -1.32 -24.99 -6.34
N ILE A 154 -0.37 -24.16 -6.70
CA ILE A 154 0.90 -24.62 -7.26
C ILE A 154 1.77 -25.03 -6.07
N ASP A 155 1.99 -26.33 -5.91
CA ASP A 155 2.86 -26.84 -4.88
C ASP A 155 4.31 -26.47 -5.21
N LEU A 156 4.88 -25.62 -4.37
CA LEU A 156 6.30 -25.26 -4.45
C LEU A 156 7.10 -26.35 -3.74
N VAL A 157 7.88 -27.13 -4.50
CA VAL A 157 8.70 -28.22 -3.97
C VAL A 157 10.20 -27.83 -3.98
N GLY A 158 10.91 -28.18 -2.91
CA GLY A 158 12.37 -28.05 -2.80
C GLY A 158 12.87 -26.62 -2.64
N LYS A 159 13.99 -26.26 -3.31
CA LYS A 159 14.68 -24.97 -3.18
C LYS A 159 13.78 -23.74 -3.45
N LYS A 160 12.76 -23.88 -4.29
CA LYS A 160 11.81 -22.78 -4.58
C LYS A 160 10.89 -22.48 -3.41
N SER A 161 10.47 -23.53 -2.67
CA SER A 161 9.67 -23.36 -1.45
C SER A 161 10.48 -22.65 -0.36
N PHE A 162 11.72 -23.04 -0.17
CA PHE A 162 12.64 -22.42 0.80
C PHE A 162 12.88 -20.94 0.48
N LEU A 163 13.15 -20.59 -0.79
CA LEU A 163 13.33 -19.21 -1.22
C LEU A 163 12.08 -18.36 -0.99
N ALA A 164 10.90 -18.88 -1.32
CA ALA A 164 9.64 -18.19 -1.09
C ALA A 164 9.38 -17.96 0.39
N PHE A 165 9.61 -18.98 1.22
CA PHE A 165 9.48 -18.88 2.68
C PHE A 165 10.46 -17.87 3.28
N SER A 166 11.74 -17.93 2.87
CA SER A 166 12.77 -17.01 3.34
C SER A 166 12.44 -15.56 2.97
N PHE A 167 11.97 -15.32 1.74
CA PHE A 167 11.55 -13.98 1.31
C PHE A 167 10.37 -13.45 2.13
N CYS A 168 9.32 -14.25 2.32
CA CYS A 168 8.16 -13.84 3.13
C CYS A 168 8.53 -13.61 4.60
N SER A 169 9.40 -14.47 5.15
CA SER A 169 9.92 -14.33 6.51
C SER A 169 10.74 -13.07 6.68
N LEU A 170 11.59 -12.74 5.71
CA LEU A 170 12.40 -11.51 5.72
C LEU A 170 11.52 -10.25 5.68
N VAL A 171 10.51 -10.23 4.82
CA VAL A 171 9.58 -9.10 4.75
C VAL A 171 8.83 -8.94 6.08
N PHE A 172 8.35 -10.04 6.68
CA PHE A 172 7.70 -10.01 7.98
C PHE A 172 8.64 -9.51 9.09
N PHE A 173 9.88 -9.96 9.09
CA PHE A 173 10.88 -9.54 10.08
C PHE A 173 11.16 -8.04 10.00
N ILE A 174 11.36 -7.50 8.80
CA ILE A 174 11.64 -6.08 8.60
C ILE A 174 10.42 -5.21 8.90
N SER A 175 9.23 -5.63 8.43
CA SER A 175 8.01 -4.82 8.56
C SER A 175 7.42 -4.81 9.96
N PHE A 176 7.54 -5.91 10.68
CA PHE A 176 6.83 -6.08 11.95
C PHE A 176 7.78 -6.28 13.13
N LEU A 177 8.64 -7.28 13.06
CA LEU A 177 9.43 -7.68 14.22
C LEU A 177 10.50 -6.65 14.59
N PHE A 178 11.14 -6.04 13.60
CA PHE A 178 12.18 -5.03 13.83
C PHE A 178 11.62 -3.78 14.56
N PRO A 179 10.53 -3.14 14.11
CA PRO A 179 9.93 -2.02 14.85
C PRO A 179 9.44 -2.40 16.25
N VAL A 180 8.83 -3.57 16.41
CA VAL A 180 8.37 -4.04 17.74
C VAL A 180 9.55 -4.23 18.69
N LEU A 181 10.65 -4.82 18.24
CA LEU A 181 11.85 -4.97 19.07
C LEU A 181 12.47 -3.62 19.44
N GLN A 182 12.43 -2.63 18.54
CA GLN A 182 12.88 -1.28 18.83
C GLN A 182 12.03 -0.58 19.90
N MET A 183 10.73 -0.86 19.96
CA MET A 183 9.84 -0.28 20.98
C MET A 183 9.98 -0.94 22.34
N LEU A 184 10.46 -2.18 22.39
CA LEU A 184 10.67 -2.93 23.66
C LEU A 184 12.04 -2.66 24.30
N TYR A 185 12.99 -2.04 23.59
CA TYR A 185 14.35 -1.76 24.04
C TYR A 185 14.52 -0.28 24.35
#